data_89db5b14c412e1abf857697b11c8de10
#
_entry.id   89db5b14c412e1abf857697b11c8de10
#
_cell.length_a   1.000
_cell.length_b   1.000
_cell.length_c   1.000
_cell.angle_alpha   90.00
_cell.angle_beta   90.00
_cell.angle_gamma   90.00
#
_symmetry.space_group_name_H-M   'P 1'
#
loop_
_entity.id
_entity.type
_entity.pdbx_description
1 polymer ?
#
loop_
_entity_poly.entity_id
_entity_poly.type
_entity_poly.pdbx_seq_one_letter_code
_entity_poly.pdbx_strand_id
1 'polypeptide(L)'
;MKFNIVNEIKLSYSRKGNSERLVGSSRDAVDVFRQHFDRDEMDYRESFFALYLNQAHKVLGIRKISESGISSTVVDVRIIMQAALLCNASAVILAHNHPSGNLKPSAEDLKITQSIKSASEFLNIKLLDHCILTSTGHLSFADQGHL
;
A
#
# COMPACT_ATOMS: atom_id res chain seq x y z
N MET A 1 34.64 -30.86 -15.22
CA MET A 1 34.25 -29.46 -15.51
C MET A 1 33.15 -29.06 -14.56
N LYS A 2 33.37 -28.04 -13.73
CA LYS A 2 32.31 -27.51 -12.88
C LYS A 2 31.54 -26.43 -13.65
N PHE A 3 30.27 -26.63 -13.90
CA PHE A 3 29.41 -25.58 -14.44
C PHE A 3 28.98 -24.65 -13.30
N ASN A 4 29.26 -23.38 -13.44
CA ASN A 4 28.70 -22.39 -12.53
C ASN A 4 27.21 -22.20 -12.86
N ILE A 5 26.35 -22.68 -11.96
CA ILE A 5 24.92 -22.49 -12.08
C ILE A 5 24.61 -21.13 -11.46
N VAL A 6 24.05 -20.24 -12.26
CA VAL A 6 23.56 -18.93 -11.82
C VAL A 6 22.04 -18.95 -11.83
N ASN A 7 21.44 -18.51 -10.75
CA ASN A 7 19.99 -18.42 -10.67
C ASN A 7 19.47 -17.28 -11.54
N GLU A 8 18.47 -17.57 -12.35
CA GLU A 8 17.77 -16.56 -13.14
C GLU A 8 16.66 -15.94 -12.31
N ILE A 9 16.54 -14.60 -12.36
CA ILE A 9 15.44 -13.87 -11.74
C ILE A 9 14.37 -13.66 -12.79
N LYS A 10 13.15 -14.08 -12.48
CA LYS A 10 11.98 -13.86 -13.32
C LYS A 10 11.02 -12.91 -12.64
N LEU A 11 10.55 -11.91 -13.38
CA LEU A 11 9.56 -10.94 -12.92
C LEU A 11 8.25 -11.19 -13.64
N SER A 12 7.15 -11.09 -12.93
CA SER A 12 5.83 -11.30 -13.53
C SER A 12 4.80 -10.35 -12.97
N TYR A 13 4.11 -9.70 -13.87
CA TYR A 13 2.90 -8.93 -13.59
C TYR A 13 1.93 -9.15 -14.75
N SER A 14 0.68 -9.47 -14.46
CA SER A 14 -0.33 -9.66 -15.50
C SER A 14 -1.63 -8.93 -15.13
N ARG A 15 -2.19 -8.26 -16.12
CA ARG A 15 -3.52 -7.64 -15.98
C ARG A 15 -4.59 -8.68 -16.20
N LYS A 16 -5.60 -8.66 -15.33
CA LYS A 16 -6.84 -9.43 -15.52
C LYS A 16 -7.92 -8.45 -15.95
N GLY A 17 -8.11 -8.30 -17.27
CA GLY A 17 -9.07 -7.37 -17.85
C GLY A 17 -8.59 -5.91 -17.84
N ASN A 18 -9.47 -5.00 -18.24
CA ASN A 18 -9.20 -3.57 -18.23
C ASN A 18 -9.78 -2.96 -16.96
N SER A 19 -8.93 -2.72 -15.96
CA SER A 19 -9.34 -1.92 -14.82
C SER A 19 -9.36 -0.44 -15.25
N GLU A 20 -10.56 0.11 -15.33
CA GLU A 20 -10.77 1.54 -15.59
C GLU A 20 -10.96 2.34 -14.30
N ARG A 21 -10.72 1.72 -13.13
CA ARG A 21 -10.91 2.35 -11.83
C ARG A 21 -9.95 3.52 -11.66
N LEU A 22 -10.51 4.72 -11.56
CA LEU A 22 -9.80 5.96 -11.26
C LEU A 22 -9.82 6.22 -9.75
N VAL A 23 -8.70 6.75 -9.25
CA VAL A 23 -8.57 7.20 -7.87
C VAL A 23 -8.23 8.70 -7.90
N GLY A 24 -9.23 9.54 -7.75
CA GLY A 24 -9.10 11.00 -7.77
C GLY A 24 -9.15 11.64 -6.40
N SER A 25 -9.42 10.87 -5.35
CA SER A 25 -9.56 11.37 -3.98
C SER A 25 -9.19 10.30 -2.95
N SER A 26 -9.01 10.72 -1.69
CA SER A 26 -8.82 9.78 -0.57
C SER A 26 -10.02 8.83 -0.42
N ARG A 27 -11.22 9.32 -0.65
CA ARG A 27 -12.44 8.50 -0.59
C ARG A 27 -12.42 7.39 -1.63
N ASP A 28 -12.03 7.69 -2.87
CA ASP A 28 -11.89 6.68 -3.93
C ASP A 28 -10.90 5.58 -3.53
N ALA A 29 -9.76 5.98 -2.96
CA ALA A 29 -8.75 5.04 -2.48
C ALA A 29 -9.32 4.15 -1.36
N VAL A 30 -9.98 4.74 -0.37
CA VAL A 30 -10.61 4.01 0.74
C VAL A 30 -11.64 3.01 0.23
N ASP A 31 -12.46 3.38 -0.74
CA ASP A 31 -13.45 2.48 -1.34
C ASP A 31 -12.79 1.26 -1.99
N VAL A 32 -11.67 1.45 -2.69
CA VAL A 32 -10.91 0.34 -3.26
C VAL A 32 -10.33 -0.55 -2.15
N PHE A 33 -9.72 0.03 -1.13
CA PHE A 33 -9.14 -0.74 -0.03
C PHE A 33 -10.19 -1.55 0.73
N ARG A 34 -11.36 -0.97 1.00
CA ARG A 34 -12.44 -1.67 1.72
C ARG A 34 -12.94 -2.92 1.02
N GLN A 35 -12.77 -3.02 -0.29
CA GLN A 35 -13.12 -4.23 -1.05
C GLN A 35 -12.10 -5.36 -0.83
N HIS A 36 -10.91 -5.06 -0.31
CA HIS A 36 -9.81 -6.01 -0.15
C HIS A 36 -9.49 -6.33 1.31
N PHE A 37 -9.83 -5.44 2.25
CA PHE A 37 -9.70 -5.77 3.67
C PHE A 37 -10.76 -6.80 4.06
N ASP A 38 -10.34 -7.79 4.86
CA ASP A 38 -11.27 -8.74 5.44
C ASP A 38 -12.08 -8.06 6.55
N ARG A 39 -13.39 -7.96 6.35
CA ARG A 39 -14.30 -7.33 7.32
C ARG A 39 -14.32 -8.05 8.67
N ASP A 40 -14.14 -9.37 8.65
CA ASP A 40 -14.15 -10.18 9.85
C ASP A 40 -12.88 -9.99 10.69
N GLU A 41 -11.81 -9.48 10.08
CA GLU A 41 -10.53 -9.22 10.74
C GLU A 41 -10.29 -7.75 11.10
N MET A 42 -11.14 -6.84 10.64
CA MET A 42 -10.94 -5.39 10.77
C MET A 42 -10.75 -4.94 12.22
N ASP A 43 -11.44 -5.55 13.16
CA ASP A 43 -11.46 -5.15 14.56
C ASP A 43 -10.48 -5.92 15.44
N TYR A 44 -9.74 -6.92 14.91
CA TYR A 44 -8.81 -7.68 15.73
C TYR A 44 -7.42 -7.90 15.13
N ARG A 45 -7.26 -7.69 13.84
CA ARG A 45 -5.99 -7.95 13.14
C ARG A 45 -5.61 -6.78 12.25
N GLU A 46 -4.35 -6.33 12.35
CA GLU A 46 -3.82 -5.26 11.51
C GLU A 46 -3.27 -5.83 10.20
N SER A 47 -3.69 -5.24 9.09
CA SER A 47 -3.18 -5.54 7.75
C SER A 47 -2.72 -4.26 7.07
N PHE A 48 -1.68 -4.38 6.25
CA PHE A 48 -1.11 -3.27 5.50
C PHE A 48 -1.18 -3.56 4.00
N PHE A 49 -1.74 -2.64 3.24
CA PHE A 49 -1.92 -2.75 1.78
C PHE A 49 -1.25 -1.60 1.05
N ALA A 50 -0.82 -1.87 -0.17
CA ALA A 50 -0.39 -0.85 -1.12
C ALA A 50 -1.20 -0.95 -2.41
N LEU A 51 -1.64 0.20 -2.89
CA LEU A 51 -2.39 0.38 -4.13
C LEU A 51 -1.50 1.12 -5.14
N TYR A 52 -1.36 0.56 -6.32
CA TYR A 52 -0.46 1.07 -7.35
C TYR A 52 -1.24 1.68 -8.50
N LEU A 53 -0.85 2.88 -8.92
CA LEU A 53 -1.54 3.66 -9.94
C LEU A 53 -0.59 4.03 -11.08
N ASN A 54 -1.15 4.18 -12.28
CA ASN A 54 -0.44 4.75 -13.41
C ASN A 54 -0.47 6.28 -13.39
N GLN A 55 0.12 6.92 -14.40
CA GLN A 55 0.19 8.38 -14.53
C GLN A 55 -1.20 9.04 -14.56
N ALA A 56 -2.20 8.34 -15.09
CA ALA A 56 -3.59 8.83 -15.16
C ALA A 56 -4.40 8.51 -13.89
N HIS A 57 -3.74 8.03 -12.81
CA HIS A 57 -4.36 7.59 -11.57
C HIS A 57 -5.34 6.43 -11.72
N LYS A 58 -5.17 5.60 -12.73
CA LYS A 58 -5.88 4.33 -12.86
C LYS A 58 -5.18 3.26 -12.06
N VAL A 59 -5.95 2.39 -11.44
CA VAL A 59 -5.44 1.28 -10.63
C VAL A 59 -4.73 0.25 -11.53
N LEU A 60 -3.46 0.01 -11.23
CA LEU A 60 -2.66 -1.06 -11.82
C LEU A 60 -2.79 -2.36 -11.04
N GLY A 61 -2.85 -2.27 -9.73
CA GLY A 61 -2.96 -3.42 -8.85
C GLY A 61 -2.95 -3.03 -7.38
N ILE A 62 -3.25 -4.01 -6.54
CA ILE A 62 -3.22 -3.89 -5.09
C ILE A 62 -2.48 -5.10 -4.53
N ARG A 63 -1.74 -4.88 -3.44
CA ARG A 63 -1.02 -5.97 -2.76
C ARG A 63 -1.17 -5.84 -1.25
N LYS A 64 -1.47 -6.96 -0.59
CA LYS A 64 -1.28 -7.07 0.85
C LYS A 64 0.23 -7.17 1.13
N ILE A 65 0.76 -6.20 1.85
CA ILE A 65 2.19 -6.11 2.15
C ILE A 65 2.52 -6.94 3.39
N SER A 66 1.71 -6.82 4.42
CA SER A 66 1.92 -7.53 5.68
C SER A 66 0.64 -7.60 6.48
N GLU A 67 0.61 -8.52 7.44
CA GLU A 67 -0.41 -8.61 8.47
C GLU A 67 0.25 -9.01 9.79
N SER A 68 -0.26 -8.45 10.89
CA SER A 68 0.25 -8.74 12.23
C SER A 68 -0.63 -9.76 12.95
N GLY A 69 -0.11 -10.29 14.06
CA GLY A 69 -0.91 -10.96 15.07
C GLY A 69 -1.66 -9.93 15.93
N ILE A 70 -1.30 -9.83 17.22
CA ILE A 70 -1.96 -8.92 18.16
C ILE A 70 -1.26 -7.55 18.23
N SER A 71 0.05 -7.49 17.92
CA SER A 71 0.85 -6.26 17.93
C SER A 71 1.03 -5.68 16.54
N SER A 72 1.62 -4.48 16.45
CA SER A 72 1.83 -3.72 15.23
C SER A 72 2.50 -4.51 14.11
N THR A 73 2.15 -4.15 12.88
CA THR A 73 2.64 -4.76 11.65
C THR A 73 4.03 -4.26 11.30
N VAL A 74 4.94 -5.18 10.96
CA VAL A 74 6.25 -4.84 10.38
C VAL A 74 6.08 -4.67 8.87
N VAL A 75 6.49 -3.51 8.34
CA VAL A 75 6.40 -3.19 6.92
C VAL A 75 7.80 -3.13 6.31
N ASP A 76 8.02 -3.93 5.27
CA ASP A 76 9.26 -3.89 4.50
C ASP A 76 9.08 -3.00 3.27
N VAL A 77 9.76 -1.86 3.27
CA VAL A 77 9.73 -0.88 2.17
C VAL A 77 10.15 -1.50 0.83
N ARG A 78 11.07 -2.45 0.85
CA ARG A 78 11.54 -3.14 -0.37
C ARG A 78 10.41 -3.92 -1.05
N ILE A 79 9.53 -4.54 -0.27
CA ILE A 79 8.38 -5.29 -0.80
C ILE A 79 7.39 -4.36 -1.47
N ILE A 80 7.15 -3.19 -0.89
CA ILE A 80 6.29 -2.17 -1.49
C ILE A 80 6.86 -1.70 -2.83
N MET A 81 8.15 -1.39 -2.85
CA MET A 81 8.82 -0.88 -4.06
C MET A 81 8.98 -1.95 -5.14
N GLN A 82 9.19 -3.21 -4.79
CA GLN A 82 9.22 -4.33 -5.74
C GLN A 82 7.97 -4.36 -6.62
N ALA A 83 6.80 -4.32 -6.00
CA ALA A 83 5.53 -4.35 -6.72
C ALA A 83 5.32 -3.07 -7.55
N ALA A 84 5.72 -1.92 -7.02
CA ALA A 84 5.65 -0.65 -7.73
C ALA A 84 6.47 -0.66 -9.03
N LEU A 85 7.72 -1.15 -8.96
CA LEU A 85 8.59 -1.26 -10.12
C LEU A 85 8.10 -2.32 -11.10
N LEU A 86 7.61 -3.45 -10.59
CA LEU A 86 7.15 -4.56 -11.41
C LEU A 86 5.94 -4.20 -12.28
N CYS A 87 5.00 -3.42 -11.76
CA CYS A 87 3.83 -2.98 -12.51
C CYS A 87 4.01 -1.61 -13.19
N ASN A 88 5.22 -1.03 -13.16
CA ASN A 88 5.52 0.29 -13.70
C ASN A 88 4.62 1.39 -13.11
N ALA A 89 4.43 1.38 -11.81
CA ALA A 89 3.61 2.37 -11.13
C ALA A 89 4.23 3.76 -11.19
N SER A 90 3.40 4.77 -11.36
CA SER A 90 3.77 6.18 -11.24
C SER A 90 3.45 6.74 -9.85
N ALA A 91 2.53 6.08 -9.14
CA ALA A 91 2.11 6.48 -7.81
C ALA A 91 1.73 5.27 -6.96
N VAL A 92 1.78 5.46 -5.65
CA VAL A 92 1.38 4.46 -4.66
C VAL A 92 0.52 5.14 -3.59
N ILE A 93 -0.48 4.42 -3.09
CA ILE A 93 -1.28 4.79 -1.93
C ILE A 93 -1.21 3.63 -0.95
N LEU A 94 -1.04 3.96 0.32
CA LEU A 94 -0.95 2.97 1.39
C LEU A 94 -2.24 2.96 2.22
N ALA A 95 -2.55 1.82 2.80
CA ALA A 95 -3.60 1.72 3.81
C ALA A 95 -3.27 0.64 4.84
N HIS A 96 -3.66 0.90 6.07
CA HIS A 96 -3.70 -0.09 7.13
C HIS A 96 -4.88 0.18 8.03
N ASN A 97 -5.33 -0.85 8.75
CA ASN A 97 -6.42 -0.69 9.70
C ASN A 97 -5.90 -0.61 11.12
N HIS A 98 -6.63 0.10 11.96
CA HIS A 98 -6.46 0.13 13.41
C HIS A 98 -7.59 -0.67 14.07
N PRO A 99 -7.34 -1.89 14.53
CA PRO A 99 -8.37 -2.72 15.19
C PRO A 99 -9.01 -2.06 16.41
N SER A 100 -8.29 -1.18 17.10
CA SER A 100 -8.80 -0.43 18.25
C SER A 100 -9.92 0.57 17.90
N GLY A 101 -10.08 0.91 16.63
CA GLY A 101 -11.00 1.97 16.18
C GLY A 101 -10.44 3.39 16.30
N ASN A 102 -9.21 3.55 16.80
CA ASN A 102 -8.56 4.85 16.91
C ASN A 102 -7.98 5.27 15.55
N LEU A 103 -8.39 6.42 15.04
CA LEU A 103 -7.92 6.94 13.75
C LEU A 103 -6.62 7.76 13.84
N LYS A 104 -6.12 8.01 15.04
CA LYS A 104 -4.90 8.80 15.21
C LYS A 104 -3.68 8.00 14.73
N PRO A 105 -2.84 8.59 13.84
CA PRO A 105 -1.57 7.96 13.46
C PRO A 105 -0.66 7.77 14.65
N SER A 106 -0.03 6.61 14.76
CA SER A 106 1.03 6.37 15.74
C SER A 106 2.35 6.99 15.28
N ALA A 107 3.32 7.12 16.19
CA ALA A 107 4.67 7.54 15.83
C ALA A 107 5.30 6.60 14.80
N GLU A 108 5.06 5.30 14.91
CA GLU A 108 5.49 4.28 13.94
C GLU A 108 4.85 4.49 12.57
N ASP A 109 3.56 4.80 12.53
CA ASP A 109 2.83 5.08 11.27
C ASP A 109 3.45 6.28 10.54
N LEU A 110 3.75 7.35 11.26
CA LEU A 110 4.40 8.53 10.69
C LEU A 110 5.80 8.22 10.17
N LYS A 111 6.57 7.45 10.93
CA LYS A 111 7.95 7.07 10.59
C LYS A 111 8.00 6.20 9.33
N ILE A 112 7.19 5.15 9.26
CA ILE A 112 7.16 4.27 8.10
C ILE A 112 6.66 5.00 6.85
N THR A 113 5.69 5.88 7.00
CA THR A 113 5.19 6.71 5.90
C THR A 113 6.31 7.60 5.34
N GLN A 114 7.10 8.22 6.19
CA GLN A 114 8.23 9.04 5.75
C GLN A 114 9.30 8.23 5.04
N SER A 115 9.60 7.03 5.53
CA SER A 115 10.56 6.12 4.88
C SER A 115 10.10 5.70 3.49
N ILE A 116 8.82 5.37 3.34
CA ILE A 116 8.22 4.99 2.05
C ILE A 116 8.21 6.19 1.10
N LYS A 117 7.86 7.37 1.60
CA LYS A 117 7.89 8.61 0.81
C LYS A 117 9.28 8.87 0.23
N SER A 118 10.31 8.79 1.05
CA SER A 118 11.70 8.99 0.60
C SER A 118 12.12 7.96 -0.44
N ALA A 119 11.82 6.69 -0.23
CA ALA A 119 12.14 5.61 -1.17
C ALA A 119 11.42 5.78 -2.51
N SER A 120 10.13 6.10 -2.48
CA SER A 120 9.32 6.29 -3.68
C SER A 120 9.77 7.52 -4.48
N GLU A 121 10.07 8.63 -3.82
CA GLU A 121 10.60 9.85 -4.46
C GLU A 121 11.91 9.57 -5.18
N PHE A 122 12.81 8.79 -4.57
CA PHE A 122 14.08 8.40 -5.19
C PHE A 122 13.88 7.61 -6.50
N LEU A 123 12.79 6.85 -6.58
CA LEU A 123 12.44 6.05 -7.76
C LEU A 123 11.48 6.78 -8.73
N ASN A 124 11.22 8.07 -8.52
CA ASN A 124 10.24 8.85 -9.29
C ASN A 124 8.82 8.27 -9.22
N ILE A 125 8.48 7.68 -8.10
CA ILE A 125 7.14 7.18 -7.79
C ILE A 125 6.58 8.09 -6.70
N LYS A 126 5.36 8.58 -6.89
CA LYS A 126 4.76 9.51 -5.93
C LYS A 126 3.96 8.75 -4.87
N LEU A 127 4.27 8.95 -3.60
CA LEU A 127 3.39 8.54 -2.51
C LEU A 127 2.27 9.58 -2.39
N LEU A 128 1.07 9.22 -2.83
CA LEU A 128 -0.07 10.14 -2.87
C LEU A 128 -0.79 10.25 -1.53
N ASP A 129 -0.91 9.16 -0.80
CA ASP A 129 -1.63 9.12 0.47
C ASP A 129 -1.28 7.89 1.29
N HIS A 130 -1.61 7.96 2.56
CA HIS A 130 -1.64 6.83 3.49
C HIS A 130 -2.93 6.94 4.30
N CYS A 131 -3.76 5.90 4.24
CA CYS A 131 -5.07 5.88 4.87
C CYS A 131 -5.09 4.93 6.07
N ILE A 132 -5.63 5.38 7.18
CA ILE A 132 -5.97 4.53 8.31
C ILE A 132 -7.46 4.19 8.22
N LEU A 133 -7.77 2.90 8.33
CA LEU A 133 -9.13 2.39 8.24
C LEU A 133 -9.58 1.78 9.57
N THR A 134 -10.82 2.02 9.92
CA THR A 134 -11.52 1.31 11.00
C THR A 134 -12.84 0.80 10.46
N SER A 135 -13.55 -0.01 11.24
CA SER A 135 -14.87 -0.49 10.84
C SER A 135 -15.89 0.64 10.63
N THR A 136 -15.68 1.79 11.26
CA THR A 136 -16.65 2.93 11.25
C THR A 136 -16.13 4.18 10.57
N GLY A 137 -14.86 4.25 10.19
CA GLY A 137 -14.32 5.47 9.60
C GLY A 137 -12.95 5.30 8.98
N HIS A 138 -12.37 6.42 8.55
CA HIS A 138 -11.03 6.47 7.98
C HIS A 138 -10.38 7.83 8.21
N LEU A 139 -9.06 7.85 8.10
CA LEU A 139 -8.25 9.08 8.11
C LEU A 139 -7.28 9.03 6.92
N SER A 140 -7.16 10.13 6.20
CA SER A 140 -6.18 10.32 5.13
C SER A 140 -5.04 11.21 5.63
N PHE A 141 -3.80 10.75 5.49
CA PHE A 141 -2.62 11.54 5.85
C PHE A 141 -2.50 12.80 4.99
N ALA A 142 -2.80 12.70 3.70
CA ALA A 142 -2.77 13.84 2.79
C ALA A 142 -3.79 14.90 3.18
N ASP A 143 -5.03 14.49 3.47
CA ASP A 143 -6.11 15.40 3.87
C ASP A 143 -5.81 16.09 5.22
N GLN A 144 -5.07 15.44 6.11
CA GLN A 144 -4.70 15.97 7.42
C GLN A 144 -3.36 16.68 7.45
N GLY A 145 -2.67 16.78 6.32
CA GLY A 145 -1.38 17.46 6.25
C GLY A 145 -0.20 16.70 6.85
N HIS A 146 -0.29 15.38 6.98
CA HIS A 146 0.80 14.52 7.47
C HIS A 146 1.74 14.05 6.36
N LEU A 147 1.42 14.37 5.14
CA LEU A 147 2.17 13.90 3.99
C LEU A 147 2.69 15.06 3.14
#